data_ff00820f93d59f0ffec91d78d7dbe398
#
_entry.id   ff00820f93d59f0ffec91d78d7dbe398
#
_cell.length_a   1.000
_cell.length_b   1.000
_cell.length_c   1.000
_cell.angle_alpha   90.00
_cell.angle_beta   90.00
_cell.angle_gamma   90.00
#
_symmetry.space_group_name_H-M   'P 1'
#
loop_
_entity.id
_entity.type
_entity.pdbx_description
1 polymer ?
#
loop_
_entity_poly.entity_id
_entity_poly.type
_entity_poly.pdbx_seq_one_letter_code
_entity_poly.pdbx_strand_id
1 'polypeptide(L)'
;MRLAAVALVGLVLVAAGCGGGGDSSTTAGGCEDVDAPAPREDGGRSAPNEELDATKTWTLTFDTSCGTFVVTLDLDSAPKTAASLVSLARAGYYDDTIFHRIVPGFVIQGGDPTQSGNGGPGYTTVDPPPAGAAYTKGVVAMAKTATDAAGTAGSQFFVITGDGSGIAPEYAVAGTVTSGLDVVERIGELGDPTTEEPLQPVVIHSVTVGSDT
;
A
#
# COMPACT_ATOMS: atom_id res chain seq x y z
N MET A 1 9.49 -61.23 61.11
CA MET A 1 10.20 -61.11 59.84
C MET A 1 9.19 -60.87 58.73
N ARG A 2 8.99 -59.65 58.33
CA ARG A 2 8.23 -59.27 57.08
C ARG A 2 8.94 -58.07 56.53
N LEU A 3 9.55 -58.19 55.32
CA LEU A 3 10.18 -57.14 54.54
C LEU A 3 9.10 -56.26 53.94
N ALA A 4 9.20 -54.95 54.11
CA ALA A 4 8.41 -53.98 53.43
C ALA A 4 9.24 -53.43 52.24
N ALA A 5 8.72 -53.59 51.04
CA ALA A 5 9.28 -53.01 49.83
C ALA A 5 8.82 -51.57 49.70
N VAL A 6 9.76 -50.64 49.59
CA VAL A 6 9.51 -49.22 49.32
C VAL A 6 9.58 -49.02 47.80
N ALA A 7 8.48 -48.62 47.20
CA ALA A 7 8.39 -48.24 45.78
C ALA A 7 8.72 -46.75 45.66
N LEU A 8 9.80 -46.44 44.92
CA LEU A 8 10.15 -45.07 44.52
C LEU A 8 9.29 -44.70 43.31
N VAL A 9 8.42 -43.71 43.47
CA VAL A 9 7.70 -43.06 42.36
C VAL A 9 8.55 -41.90 41.83
N GLY A 10 9.12 -42.08 40.65
CA GLY A 10 9.84 -41.04 39.94
C GLY A 10 8.86 -40.04 39.34
N LEU A 11 8.95 -38.79 39.80
CA LEU A 11 8.21 -37.64 39.27
C LEU A 11 8.94 -37.12 38.04
N VAL A 12 8.40 -37.35 36.83
CA VAL A 12 8.87 -36.75 35.57
C VAL A 12 8.27 -35.35 35.45
N LEU A 13 9.09 -34.31 35.64
CA LEU A 13 8.71 -32.95 35.28
C LEU A 13 8.76 -32.81 33.78
N VAL A 14 7.60 -32.71 33.14
CA VAL A 14 7.48 -32.24 31.77
C VAL A 14 7.52 -30.71 31.77
N ALA A 15 8.63 -30.12 31.33
CA ALA A 15 8.74 -28.70 31.08
C ALA A 15 7.93 -28.39 29.83
N ALA A 16 6.74 -27.79 29.99
CA ALA A 16 6.00 -27.17 28.89
C ALA A 16 6.73 -25.91 28.46
N GLY A 17 7.44 -25.98 27.33
CA GLY A 17 7.99 -24.82 26.66
C GLY A 17 6.83 -24.03 26.04
N CYS A 18 6.52 -22.85 26.57
CA CYS A 18 5.71 -21.85 25.91
C CYS A 18 6.54 -21.28 24.76
N GLY A 19 6.37 -21.86 23.55
CA GLY A 19 6.74 -21.22 22.31
C GLY A 19 5.63 -20.20 21.99
N GLY A 20 5.91 -18.91 22.17
CA GLY A 20 5.06 -17.84 21.68
C GLY A 20 5.15 -17.78 20.17
N GLY A 21 4.32 -18.56 19.47
CA GLY A 21 3.97 -18.33 18.09
C GLY A 21 2.90 -17.25 18.10
N GLY A 22 3.17 -16.08 17.53
CA GLY A 22 2.13 -15.14 17.22
C GLY A 22 1.23 -15.78 16.16
N ASP A 23 0.05 -16.19 16.56
CA ASP A 23 -1.02 -16.57 15.63
C ASP A 23 -1.45 -15.28 14.92
N SER A 24 -0.93 -15.04 13.71
CA SER A 24 -1.55 -14.10 12.77
C SER A 24 -2.88 -14.71 12.39
N SER A 25 -3.97 -14.20 12.95
CA SER A 25 -5.32 -14.60 12.55
C SER A 25 -5.58 -14.05 11.15
N THR A 26 -5.65 -14.94 10.14
CA THR A 26 -6.01 -14.56 8.78
C THR A 26 -7.52 -14.50 8.68
N THR A 27 -8.08 -13.36 8.28
CA THR A 27 -9.51 -13.21 8.02
C THR A 27 -9.95 -13.95 6.74
N ALA A 28 -11.28 -14.05 6.51
CA ALA A 28 -11.85 -14.79 5.38
C ALA A 28 -11.37 -14.33 3.98
N GLY A 29 -10.75 -13.15 3.86
CA GLY A 29 -10.18 -12.61 2.62
C GLY A 29 -8.68 -12.87 2.43
N GLY A 30 -8.01 -13.59 3.35
CA GLY A 30 -6.56 -13.82 3.26
C GLY A 30 -5.70 -12.62 3.66
N CYS A 31 -6.29 -11.60 4.29
CA CYS A 31 -5.59 -10.47 4.90
C CYS A 31 -5.41 -10.72 6.40
N GLU A 32 -4.42 -10.09 6.99
CA GLU A 32 -4.22 -10.08 8.44
C GLU A 32 -5.31 -9.24 9.13
N ASP A 33 -5.75 -9.67 10.30
CA ASP A 33 -6.62 -8.88 11.17
C ASP A 33 -5.75 -7.94 11.99
N VAL A 34 -5.76 -6.66 11.60
CA VAL A 34 -4.90 -5.62 12.18
C VAL A 34 -5.71 -4.39 12.57
N ASP A 35 -5.29 -3.73 13.61
CA ASP A 35 -5.82 -2.42 13.97
C ASP A 35 -5.29 -1.34 13.01
N ALA A 36 -6.13 -0.36 12.67
CA ALA A 36 -5.68 0.80 11.92
C ALA A 36 -4.62 1.57 12.74
N PRO A 37 -3.48 1.93 12.15
CA PRO A 37 -2.51 2.80 12.80
C PRO A 37 -3.14 4.16 13.09
N ALA A 38 -2.60 4.88 14.08
CA ALA A 38 -3.06 6.23 14.37
C ALA A 38 -2.76 7.17 13.19
N PRO A 39 -3.71 8.04 12.79
CA PRO A 39 -3.45 9.07 11.81
C PRO A 39 -2.24 9.93 12.20
N ARG A 40 -1.45 10.33 11.21
CA ARG A 40 -0.29 11.22 11.39
C ARG A 40 -0.57 12.57 10.74
N GLU A 41 0.15 13.59 11.17
CA GLU A 41 0.12 14.89 10.51
C GLU A 41 0.67 14.79 9.08
N ASP A 42 0.12 15.58 8.18
CA ASP A 42 0.55 15.70 6.78
C ASP A 42 1.47 16.90 6.55
N GLY A 43 1.84 17.13 5.29
CA GLY A 43 2.67 18.27 4.90
C GLY A 43 4.12 18.18 5.35
N GLY A 44 4.76 19.34 5.48
CA GLY A 44 6.12 19.50 6.00
C GLY A 44 7.23 18.91 5.11
N ARG A 45 6.92 18.43 3.92
CA ARG A 45 7.89 17.89 2.96
C ARG A 45 8.16 18.92 1.85
N SER A 46 9.28 18.74 1.18
CA SER A 46 9.66 19.53 0.00
C SER A 46 9.75 18.59 -1.21
N ALA A 47 9.35 19.11 -2.36
CA ALA A 47 9.51 18.36 -3.61
C ALA A 47 11.00 18.01 -3.84
N PRO A 48 11.31 16.81 -4.32
CA PRO A 48 12.70 16.48 -4.65
C PRO A 48 13.20 17.35 -5.80
N ASN A 49 14.47 17.73 -5.73
CA ASN A 49 15.13 18.49 -6.78
C ASN A 49 15.89 17.60 -7.79
N GLU A 50 16.03 16.31 -7.47
CA GLU A 50 16.76 15.36 -8.28
C GLU A 50 15.80 14.56 -9.15
N GLU A 51 16.16 14.38 -10.41
CA GLU A 51 15.50 13.47 -11.32
C GLU A 51 16.00 12.04 -11.09
N LEU A 52 15.15 11.07 -11.35
CA LEU A 52 15.57 9.66 -11.35
C LEU A 52 16.35 9.34 -12.61
N ASP A 53 17.33 8.43 -12.49
CA ASP A 53 18.08 7.91 -13.64
C ASP A 53 17.13 7.13 -14.58
N ALA A 54 16.85 7.71 -15.74
CA ALA A 54 15.93 7.13 -16.73
C ALA A 54 16.48 5.87 -17.42
N THR A 55 17.74 5.52 -17.20
CA THR A 55 18.33 4.25 -17.71
C THR A 55 18.00 3.06 -16.82
N LYS A 56 17.39 3.30 -15.66
CA LYS A 56 17.02 2.28 -14.67
C LYS A 56 15.52 2.06 -14.62
N THR A 57 15.16 0.83 -14.33
CA THR A 57 13.79 0.50 -13.94
C THR A 57 13.61 0.76 -12.45
N TRP A 58 12.70 1.63 -12.07
CA TRP A 58 12.41 1.97 -10.68
C TRP A 58 11.14 1.28 -10.22
N THR A 59 11.18 0.71 -9.01
CA THR A 59 10.04 0.00 -8.43
C THR A 59 9.74 0.47 -7.02
N LEU A 60 8.46 0.38 -6.65
CA LEU A 60 7.98 0.50 -5.29
C LEU A 60 7.37 -0.83 -4.87
N THR A 61 7.90 -1.42 -3.81
CA THR A 61 7.33 -2.63 -3.20
C THR A 61 6.51 -2.23 -2.00
N PHE A 62 5.21 -2.47 -2.06
CA PHE A 62 4.25 -2.24 -1.00
C PHE A 62 4.10 -3.53 -0.20
N ASP A 63 4.47 -3.49 1.07
CA ASP A 63 4.18 -4.55 2.04
C ASP A 63 2.92 -4.18 2.80
N THR A 64 1.89 -5.00 2.72
CA THR A 64 0.56 -4.69 3.27
C THR A 64 0.03 -5.83 4.12
N SER A 65 -0.96 -5.53 4.97
CA SER A 65 -1.69 -6.56 5.73
C SER A 65 -2.41 -7.60 4.87
N CYS A 66 -2.49 -7.39 3.54
CA CYS A 66 -3.06 -8.35 2.60
C CYS A 66 -2.01 -9.07 1.74
N GLY A 67 -0.72 -8.82 1.98
CA GLY A 67 0.40 -9.33 1.20
C GLY A 67 1.14 -8.21 0.44
N THR A 68 2.08 -8.62 -0.39
CA THR A 68 3.01 -7.71 -1.07
C THR A 68 2.65 -7.55 -2.54
N PHE A 69 2.71 -6.32 -3.04
CA PHE A 69 2.65 -6.05 -4.48
C PHE A 69 3.74 -5.05 -4.91
N VAL A 70 4.11 -5.09 -6.18
CA VAL A 70 5.19 -4.27 -6.74
C VAL A 70 4.65 -3.40 -7.87
N VAL A 71 4.99 -2.12 -7.82
CA VAL A 71 4.68 -1.13 -8.86
C VAL A 71 5.97 -0.77 -9.59
N THR A 72 6.00 -0.94 -10.91
CA THR A 72 7.04 -0.35 -11.75
C THR A 72 6.62 1.06 -12.13
N LEU A 73 7.48 2.04 -11.85
CA LEU A 73 7.22 3.44 -12.11
C LEU A 73 7.38 3.78 -13.60
N ASP A 74 6.50 4.66 -14.10
CA ASP A 74 6.53 5.17 -15.48
C ASP A 74 7.23 6.53 -15.52
N LEU A 75 8.54 6.50 -15.75
CA LEU A 75 9.35 7.70 -15.84
C LEU A 75 9.12 8.48 -17.14
N ASP A 76 8.64 7.82 -18.18
CA ASP A 76 8.35 8.47 -19.46
C ASP A 76 7.11 9.35 -19.38
N SER A 77 6.08 8.85 -18.69
CA SER A 77 4.79 9.55 -18.53
C SER A 77 4.80 10.54 -17.35
N ALA A 78 5.48 10.20 -16.25
CA ALA A 78 5.38 10.99 -15.02
C ALA A 78 6.71 11.09 -14.24
N PRO A 79 7.77 11.67 -14.83
CA PRO A 79 9.11 11.69 -14.24
C PRO A 79 9.18 12.44 -12.90
N LYS A 80 8.49 13.56 -12.74
CA LYS A 80 8.46 14.34 -11.50
C LYS A 80 7.70 13.62 -10.41
N THR A 81 6.59 13.01 -10.77
CA THR A 81 5.76 12.21 -9.87
C THR A 81 6.51 10.96 -9.41
N ALA A 82 7.21 10.27 -10.31
CA ALA A 82 8.05 9.13 -9.96
C ALA A 82 9.15 9.53 -8.96
N ALA A 83 9.86 10.66 -9.20
CA ALA A 83 10.86 11.17 -8.27
C ALA A 83 10.26 11.51 -6.90
N SER A 84 9.07 12.11 -6.89
CA SER A 84 8.32 12.41 -5.66
C SER A 84 7.98 11.14 -4.89
N LEU A 85 7.40 10.14 -5.55
CA LEU A 85 7.03 8.85 -4.93
C LEU A 85 8.26 8.13 -4.33
N VAL A 86 9.37 8.09 -5.06
CA VAL A 86 10.64 7.51 -4.57
C VAL A 86 11.15 8.27 -3.35
N SER A 87 11.12 9.60 -3.37
CA SER A 87 11.55 10.44 -2.25
C SER A 87 10.69 10.21 -1.01
N LEU A 88 9.36 10.16 -1.17
CA LEU A 88 8.41 9.93 -0.10
C LEU A 88 8.55 8.51 0.48
N ALA A 89 8.68 7.48 -0.38
CA ALA A 89 8.89 6.12 0.07
C ALA A 89 10.19 5.95 0.87
N ARG A 90 11.31 6.51 0.39
CA ARG A 90 12.58 6.50 1.12
C ARG A 90 12.53 7.21 2.47
N ALA A 91 11.64 8.18 2.62
CA ALA A 91 11.40 8.90 3.87
C ALA A 91 10.40 8.20 4.81
N GLY A 92 9.92 6.99 4.49
CA GLY A 92 8.91 6.27 5.27
C GLY A 92 7.55 6.99 5.31
N TYR A 93 7.26 7.82 4.31
CA TYR A 93 6.01 8.62 4.30
C TYR A 93 4.77 7.74 4.22
N TYR A 94 4.85 6.62 3.51
CA TYR A 94 3.76 5.68 3.31
C TYR A 94 3.65 4.60 4.39
N ASP A 95 4.71 4.44 5.22
CA ASP A 95 4.74 3.40 6.25
C ASP A 95 3.65 3.67 7.29
N ASP A 96 3.00 2.62 7.76
CA ASP A 96 1.88 2.69 8.70
C ASP A 96 0.76 3.64 8.24
N THR A 97 0.45 3.64 6.94
CA THR A 97 -0.76 4.27 6.38
C THR A 97 -1.78 3.22 5.98
N ILE A 98 -2.96 3.63 5.55
CA ILE A 98 -4.02 2.72 5.11
C ILE A 98 -4.49 3.03 3.69
N PHE A 99 -5.14 2.04 3.08
CA PHE A 99 -6.06 2.32 1.98
C PHE A 99 -7.37 2.85 2.58
N HIS A 100 -7.53 4.18 2.56
CA HIS A 100 -8.65 4.86 3.21
C HIS A 100 -9.93 4.86 2.36
N ARG A 101 -9.85 4.54 1.06
CA ARG A 101 -10.98 4.42 0.15
C ARG A 101 -10.80 3.19 -0.73
N ILE A 102 -11.82 2.34 -0.77
CA ILE A 102 -11.85 1.12 -1.58
C ILE A 102 -13.21 1.04 -2.27
N VAL A 103 -13.20 1.10 -3.60
CA VAL A 103 -14.42 0.95 -4.42
C VAL A 103 -14.34 -0.39 -5.16
N PRO A 104 -15.15 -1.39 -4.76
CA PRO A 104 -15.09 -2.71 -5.36
C PRO A 104 -15.25 -2.69 -6.89
N GLY A 105 -14.33 -3.36 -7.58
CA GLY A 105 -14.33 -3.42 -9.04
C GLY A 105 -13.97 -2.11 -9.74
N PHE A 106 -13.44 -1.12 -9.01
CA PHE A 106 -13.04 0.16 -9.57
C PHE A 106 -11.61 0.55 -9.15
N VAL A 107 -11.40 1.00 -7.89
CA VAL A 107 -10.08 1.42 -7.41
C VAL A 107 -9.86 1.12 -5.92
N ILE A 108 -8.59 1.01 -5.52
CA ILE A 108 -8.13 1.15 -4.14
C ILE A 108 -7.27 2.40 -4.04
N GLN A 109 -7.49 3.25 -3.03
CA GLN A 109 -6.82 4.54 -2.87
C GLN A 109 -6.19 4.65 -1.48
N GLY A 110 -4.92 5.08 -1.47
CA GLY A 110 -4.12 5.29 -0.26
C GLY A 110 -3.13 6.44 -0.41
N GLY A 111 -2.13 6.46 0.49
CA GLY A 111 -1.05 7.47 0.43
C GLY A 111 -1.33 8.78 1.16
N ASP A 112 -2.33 8.78 2.05
CA ASP A 112 -2.67 9.87 2.95
C ASP A 112 -2.34 9.48 4.40
N PRO A 113 -1.32 10.07 5.05
CA PRO A 113 -1.00 9.77 6.44
C PRO A 113 -2.07 10.22 7.42
N THR A 114 -2.94 11.17 7.05
CA THR A 114 -4.06 11.62 7.89
C THR A 114 -5.26 10.68 7.82
N GLN A 115 -5.29 9.76 6.85
CA GLN A 115 -6.39 8.81 6.60
C GLN A 115 -7.74 9.48 6.26
N SER A 116 -7.76 10.79 6.02
CA SER A 116 -8.96 11.58 5.78
C SER A 116 -9.34 11.72 4.30
N GLY A 117 -8.43 11.34 3.39
CA GLY A 117 -8.55 11.59 1.96
C GLY A 117 -8.18 13.02 1.53
N ASN A 118 -7.77 13.89 2.49
CA ASN A 118 -7.42 15.29 2.22
C ASN A 118 -5.95 15.62 2.50
N GLY A 119 -5.20 14.70 3.11
CA GLY A 119 -3.80 14.91 3.44
C GLY A 119 -2.87 14.76 2.24
N GLY A 120 -1.66 15.30 2.38
CA GLY A 120 -0.64 15.28 1.34
C GLY A 120 0.74 15.72 1.85
N PRO A 121 1.76 15.73 1.01
CA PRO A 121 3.14 15.99 1.43
C PRO A 121 3.45 17.48 1.68
N GLY A 122 2.52 18.40 1.38
CA GLY A 122 2.72 19.85 1.47
C GLY A 122 3.22 20.48 0.16
N TYR A 123 3.32 19.70 -0.90
CA TYR A 123 3.64 20.14 -2.26
C TYR A 123 2.94 19.28 -3.31
N THR A 124 2.97 19.72 -4.55
CA THR A 124 2.48 18.94 -5.69
C THR A 124 3.51 18.89 -6.81
N THR A 125 3.47 17.81 -7.60
CA THR A 125 4.11 17.71 -8.91
C THR A 125 3.05 17.83 -10.01
N VAL A 126 3.48 18.06 -11.23
CA VAL A 126 2.55 18.12 -12.38
C VAL A 126 3.18 17.38 -13.55
N ASP A 127 2.59 16.23 -13.89
CA ASP A 127 2.91 15.41 -15.06
C ASP A 127 1.60 15.05 -15.75
N PRO A 128 1.13 15.86 -16.74
CA PRO A 128 -0.09 15.58 -17.44
C PRO A 128 -0.01 14.21 -18.13
N PRO A 129 -1.08 13.40 -18.07
CA PRO A 129 -1.07 12.10 -18.72
C PRO A 129 -0.90 12.27 -20.25
N PRO A 130 -0.20 11.34 -20.92
CA PRO A 130 -0.06 11.38 -22.36
C PRO A 130 -1.42 11.26 -23.05
N ALA A 131 -1.52 11.81 -24.28
CA ALA A 131 -2.74 11.69 -25.06
C ALA A 131 -3.06 10.21 -25.31
N GLY A 132 -4.28 9.80 -24.93
CA GLY A 132 -4.71 8.41 -25.06
C GLY A 132 -4.24 7.50 -23.92
N ALA A 133 -3.79 8.07 -22.79
CA ALA A 133 -3.49 7.28 -21.59
C ALA A 133 -4.67 6.35 -21.24
N ALA A 134 -4.35 5.07 -21.05
CA ALA A 134 -5.34 4.04 -20.72
C ALA A 134 -5.26 3.74 -19.22
N TYR A 135 -6.39 3.91 -18.55
CA TYR A 135 -6.52 3.59 -17.12
C TYR A 135 -7.12 2.19 -16.97
N THR A 136 -6.30 1.17 -17.22
CA THR A 136 -6.72 -0.23 -17.14
C THR A 136 -6.34 -0.85 -15.82
N LYS A 137 -6.86 -2.05 -15.53
CA LYS A 137 -6.54 -2.82 -14.32
C LYS A 137 -5.02 -2.90 -14.09
N GLY A 138 -4.59 -2.61 -12.86
CA GLY A 138 -3.19 -2.61 -12.44
C GLY A 138 -2.47 -1.28 -12.68
N VAL A 139 -3.04 -0.33 -13.42
CA VAL A 139 -2.46 1.01 -13.54
C VAL A 139 -2.55 1.74 -12.20
N VAL A 140 -1.47 2.39 -11.83
CA VAL A 140 -1.35 3.26 -10.65
C VAL A 140 -1.36 4.71 -11.12
N ALA A 141 -2.31 5.48 -10.64
CA ALA A 141 -2.43 6.90 -10.97
C ALA A 141 -2.57 7.75 -9.70
N MET A 142 -2.27 9.04 -9.81
CA MET A 142 -2.26 9.94 -8.68
C MET A 142 -3.60 10.63 -8.50
N ALA A 143 -4.09 10.62 -7.24
CA ALA A 143 -5.32 11.32 -6.92
C ALA A 143 -5.10 12.85 -6.94
N LYS A 144 -6.09 13.59 -7.40
CA LYS A 144 -6.16 15.05 -7.41
C LYS A 144 -7.58 15.52 -7.11
N THR A 145 -7.73 16.77 -6.72
CA THR A 145 -9.06 17.37 -6.58
C THR A 145 -9.66 17.71 -7.96
N ALA A 146 -10.97 17.91 -8.03
CA ALA A 146 -11.64 18.26 -9.27
C ALA A 146 -11.20 19.63 -9.85
N THR A 147 -10.65 20.50 -9.00
CA THR A 147 -10.19 21.85 -9.37
C THR A 147 -8.72 21.89 -9.78
N ASP A 148 -7.96 20.84 -9.51
CA ASP A 148 -6.55 20.77 -9.89
C ASP A 148 -6.38 20.55 -11.39
N ALA A 149 -5.28 21.07 -11.92
CA ALA A 149 -4.89 20.83 -13.29
C ALA A 149 -4.67 19.34 -13.57
N ALA A 150 -4.82 18.94 -14.83
CA ALA A 150 -4.51 17.57 -15.25
C ALA A 150 -3.05 17.22 -14.90
N GLY A 151 -2.83 16.03 -14.34
CA GLY A 151 -1.51 15.55 -13.93
C GLY A 151 -0.99 16.10 -12.61
N THR A 152 -1.78 16.89 -11.87
CA THR A 152 -1.40 17.30 -10.50
C THR A 152 -1.36 16.08 -9.60
N ALA A 153 -0.31 15.96 -8.79
CA ALA A 153 -0.06 14.84 -7.90
C ALA A 153 0.53 15.30 -6.56
N GLY A 154 -0.07 14.89 -5.47
CA GLY A 154 0.49 14.97 -4.11
C GLY A 154 1.15 13.64 -3.73
N SER A 155 0.72 13.06 -2.62
CA SER A 155 1.14 11.71 -2.20
C SER A 155 0.07 10.64 -2.42
N GLN A 156 -1.20 11.01 -2.54
CA GLN A 156 -2.28 10.05 -2.69
C GLN A 156 -2.27 9.42 -4.08
N PHE A 157 -2.37 8.11 -4.10
CA PHE A 157 -2.44 7.31 -5.32
C PHE A 157 -3.66 6.39 -5.29
N PHE A 158 -4.08 5.94 -6.45
CA PHE A 158 -5.04 4.85 -6.57
C PHE A 158 -4.56 3.79 -7.56
N VAL A 159 -4.91 2.54 -7.28
CA VAL A 159 -4.66 1.41 -8.17
C VAL A 159 -5.99 0.96 -8.75
N ILE A 160 -6.05 0.76 -10.05
CA ILE A 160 -7.26 0.35 -10.74
C ILE A 160 -7.45 -1.15 -10.58
N THR A 161 -8.59 -1.57 -10.02
CA THR A 161 -8.97 -2.97 -9.82
C THR A 161 -10.01 -3.46 -10.84
N GLY A 162 -10.69 -2.53 -11.51
CA GLY A 162 -11.67 -2.79 -12.57
C GLY A 162 -11.14 -2.60 -13.98
N ASP A 163 -12.04 -2.33 -14.91
CA ASP A 163 -11.71 -2.07 -16.31
C ASP A 163 -11.28 -0.60 -16.56
N GLY A 164 -11.37 0.24 -15.54
CA GLY A 164 -11.03 1.66 -15.59
C GLY A 164 -12.03 2.52 -16.39
N SER A 165 -13.17 1.96 -16.77
CA SER A 165 -14.20 2.72 -17.45
C SER A 165 -14.69 3.90 -16.59
N GLY A 166 -14.83 5.07 -17.22
CA GLY A 166 -15.27 6.29 -16.53
C GLY A 166 -14.13 7.11 -15.89
N ILE A 167 -12.88 6.67 -15.91
CA ILE A 167 -11.75 7.48 -15.46
C ILE A 167 -11.34 8.44 -16.59
N ALA A 168 -11.51 9.74 -16.36
CA ALA A 168 -11.07 10.76 -17.30
C ALA A 168 -9.52 10.78 -17.40
N PRO A 169 -8.94 11.09 -18.59
CA PRO A 169 -7.50 11.13 -18.80
C PRO A 169 -6.89 12.43 -18.22
N GLU A 170 -7.01 12.60 -16.91
CA GLU A 170 -6.60 13.79 -16.17
C GLU A 170 -5.60 13.50 -15.04
N TYR A 171 -5.39 12.23 -14.73
CA TYR A 171 -4.56 11.82 -13.61
C TYR A 171 -3.15 11.45 -14.07
N ALA A 172 -2.11 11.88 -13.35
CA ALA A 172 -0.75 11.45 -13.65
C ALA A 172 -0.64 9.92 -13.54
N VAL A 173 -0.15 9.26 -14.58
CA VAL A 173 0.08 7.81 -14.59
C VAL A 173 1.44 7.54 -13.94
N ALA A 174 1.43 7.11 -12.69
CA ALA A 174 2.63 6.90 -11.91
C ALA A 174 3.36 5.60 -12.24
N GLY A 175 2.63 4.59 -12.73
CA GLY A 175 3.21 3.29 -13.05
C GLY A 175 2.16 2.19 -13.18
N THR A 176 2.63 0.94 -13.08
CA THR A 176 1.77 -0.24 -13.20
C THR A 176 2.19 -1.31 -12.20
N VAL A 177 1.24 -2.04 -11.64
CA VAL A 177 1.49 -3.22 -10.81
C VAL A 177 2.07 -4.33 -11.69
N THR A 178 3.30 -4.71 -11.40
CA THR A 178 4.05 -5.74 -12.15
C THR A 178 4.14 -7.07 -11.42
N SER A 179 3.85 -7.10 -10.11
CA SER A 179 3.74 -8.30 -9.30
C SER A 179 2.70 -8.12 -8.20
N GLY A 180 2.02 -9.18 -7.79
CA GLY A 180 1.02 -9.14 -6.72
C GLY A 180 -0.30 -8.48 -7.11
N LEU A 181 -0.70 -8.54 -8.38
CA LEU A 181 -2.00 -8.01 -8.81
C LEU A 181 -3.17 -8.70 -8.09
N ASP A 182 -3.03 -9.97 -7.74
CA ASP A 182 -3.99 -10.72 -6.93
C ASP A 182 -4.14 -10.15 -5.51
N VAL A 183 -3.07 -9.60 -4.93
CA VAL A 183 -3.12 -8.87 -3.65
C VAL A 183 -3.95 -7.60 -3.80
N VAL A 184 -3.71 -6.82 -4.88
CA VAL A 184 -4.48 -5.60 -5.18
C VAL A 184 -5.96 -5.91 -5.40
N GLU A 185 -6.28 -6.99 -6.12
CA GLU A 185 -7.66 -7.45 -6.34
C GLU A 185 -8.32 -7.85 -5.02
N ARG A 186 -7.62 -8.60 -4.16
CA ARG A 186 -8.07 -8.98 -2.82
C ARG A 186 -8.38 -7.77 -1.94
N ILE A 187 -7.51 -6.75 -1.95
CA ILE A 187 -7.78 -5.48 -1.26
C ILE A 187 -9.05 -4.83 -1.83
N GLY A 188 -9.20 -4.85 -3.16
CA GLY A 188 -10.35 -4.28 -3.85
C GLY A 188 -11.71 -4.89 -3.48
N GLU A 189 -11.72 -6.11 -2.93
CA GLU A 189 -12.93 -6.78 -2.45
C GLU A 189 -13.35 -6.33 -1.03
N LEU A 190 -12.48 -5.62 -0.31
CA LEU A 190 -12.71 -5.20 1.08
C LEU A 190 -13.40 -3.82 1.21
N GLY A 191 -13.92 -3.26 0.14
CA GLY A 191 -14.64 -1.98 0.18
C GLY A 191 -16.14 -2.15 0.44
N ASP A 192 -16.72 -1.23 1.19
CA ASP A 192 -18.17 -1.07 1.26
C ASP A 192 -18.66 -0.37 -0.02
N PRO A 193 -19.56 -0.98 -0.81
CA PRO A 193 -20.00 -0.40 -2.09
C PRO A 193 -20.87 0.87 -1.94
N THR A 194 -21.26 1.22 -0.72
CA THR A 194 -22.12 2.38 -0.43
C THR A 194 -21.31 3.54 0.13
N THR A 195 -20.42 3.26 1.09
CA THR A 195 -19.62 4.30 1.76
C THR A 195 -18.23 4.46 1.13
N GLU A 196 -17.80 3.48 0.33
CA GLU A 196 -16.44 3.39 -0.25
C GLU A 196 -15.33 3.28 0.82
N GLU A 197 -15.70 3.06 2.07
CA GLU A 197 -14.75 2.83 3.17
C GLU A 197 -14.34 1.36 3.20
N PRO A 198 -13.11 1.04 3.68
CA PRO A 198 -12.70 -0.34 3.88
C PRO A 198 -13.54 -1.00 4.98
N LEU A 199 -14.03 -2.23 4.74
CA LEU A 199 -14.77 -3.06 5.70
C LEU A 199 -13.91 -3.51 6.89
N GLN A 200 -12.60 -3.53 6.70
CA GLN A 200 -11.58 -3.73 7.73
C GLN A 200 -10.35 -2.91 7.37
N PRO A 201 -9.51 -2.51 8.34
CA PRO A 201 -8.29 -1.79 8.02
C PRO A 201 -7.38 -2.59 7.07
N VAL A 202 -6.91 -1.94 6.01
CA VAL A 202 -5.86 -2.48 5.13
C VAL A 202 -4.65 -1.57 5.27
N VAL A 203 -3.67 -2.06 6.02
CA VAL A 203 -2.47 -1.30 6.39
C VAL A 203 -1.37 -1.49 5.36
N ILE A 204 -0.72 -0.41 4.99
CA ILE A 204 0.56 -0.40 4.28
C ILE A 204 1.65 -0.36 5.36
N HIS A 205 2.26 -1.51 5.65
CA HIS A 205 3.31 -1.60 6.68
C HIS A 205 4.57 -0.85 6.28
N SER A 206 4.95 -0.97 5.00
CA SER A 206 6.10 -0.23 4.46
C SER A 206 6.06 -0.13 2.95
N VAL A 207 6.79 0.86 2.40
CA VAL A 207 7.05 0.97 0.97
C VAL A 207 8.54 1.09 0.72
N THR A 208 9.12 0.09 0.06
CA THR A 208 10.54 0.06 -0.26
C THR A 208 10.81 0.37 -1.73
N VAL A 209 11.95 1.03 -1.99
CA VAL A 209 12.37 1.43 -3.34
C VAL A 209 13.39 0.46 -3.89
N GLY A 210 13.13 -0.09 -5.08
CA GLY A 210 14.08 -0.86 -5.88
C GLY A 210 14.51 -0.12 -7.13
N SER A 211 15.70 -0.43 -7.64
CA SER A 211 16.13 0.02 -8.97
C SER A 211 17.09 -0.98 -9.60
N ASP A 212 16.79 -1.38 -10.83
CA ASP A 212 17.61 -2.29 -11.63
C ASP A 212 18.09 -1.58 -12.91
N THR A 213 19.27 -2.02 -13.42
CA THR A 213 19.85 -1.53 -14.68
C THR A 213 19.36 -2.33 -15.87
#